data_1dfee8c8f67b8181ed38be0c6fa8c755
#
_entry.id   1dfee8c8f67b8181ed38be0c6fa8c755
#
_cell.length_a   1.000
_cell.length_b   1.000
_cell.length_c   1.000
_cell.angle_alpha   90.00
_cell.angle_beta   90.00
_cell.angle_gamma   90.00
#
_symmetry.space_group_name_H-M   'P 1'
#
loop_
_entity.id
_entity.type
_entity.pdbx_description
1 polymer ?
#
loop_
_entity_poly.entity_id
_entity_poly.type
_entity_poly.pdbx_seq_one_letter_code
_entity_poly.pdbx_strand_id
1 'polypeptide(L)'
;MGLAARGIRNNHRTLPSLKPINSSHVMLNLVAADLAMTPPFGWLKRRVVVPLALVSAVACSCRAQEASLEPVPTAVVTHRAVPLPPKANAAPLWVALDDHLGRGTTTQASGPLLTLSSAGQQSLRLRDGAGTVVAEARSLRLSWRLAPLAEPVEIARQSAGPFASFESAERIANRWREQGVVARVAHPGDWEVWAPMDAERLAGVTVRRSARTLITEMKAVLEGPSGGRTLQGPLMLEAPSGLLWQGGVLRGPFRLQPDAYGSWTLLEQVPLERYLEGVVPHEIGAGSPTAALEAQAVLARTWALANSHRFAIDGYHLCSDTQCQVYSDPRQASAAVRQAIRATSGQVLAWKGEPIQAWYHASNGGVMAGGDEAWAMDSLPYVQARADGSAAWINGMVLPLQDASSVSDLLARGDGAYGTNHPRFRWSRTYTSAQVAQALRAAGLSAGVPSALRVQKRGASGRVLDLDIEMTADGEAVMLRLDGIRRTLRRLPSTLFVIETLGPDRWRFNGGGFGHGVGLSQAGAIDLAARGWSFERILSHYYPGTTLTTVQPPSSSDPAQAP
;
A
#
# COMPACT_ATOMS: atom_id res chain seq x y z
N MET A 1 74.48 34.22 2.26
CA MET A 1 75.08 33.19 3.12
C MET A 1 73.87 32.32 3.59
N GLY A 2 73.53 31.20 3.10
CA GLY A 2 74.32 30.07 2.72
C GLY A 2 73.95 28.91 3.67
N LEU A 3 73.48 27.81 3.09
CA LEU A 3 73.42 26.43 3.64
C LEU A 3 72.14 26.04 4.38
N ALA A 4 71.49 24.92 4.18
CA ALA A 4 71.64 23.80 3.25
C ALA A 4 70.41 22.85 3.55
N ALA A 5 69.89 22.30 2.51
CA ALA A 5 68.77 21.34 2.57
C ALA A 5 69.19 19.97 3.14
N ARG A 6 68.35 19.34 3.92
CA ARG A 6 68.31 17.87 4.01
C ARG A 6 66.86 17.39 3.85
N GLY A 7 66.67 16.57 2.82
CA GLY A 7 65.41 16.00 2.44
C GLY A 7 64.95 14.90 3.39
N ILE A 8 63.65 14.88 3.60
CA ILE A 8 62.90 13.74 4.18
C ILE A 8 61.97 13.23 3.09
N ARG A 9 62.18 11.98 2.69
CA ARG A 9 61.34 11.24 1.74
C ARG A 9 59.99 10.97 2.38
N ASN A 10 58.94 11.54 1.85
CA ASN A 10 57.54 11.14 2.16
C ASN A 10 57.14 9.98 1.27
N ASN A 11 56.93 8.83 1.91
CA ASN A 11 56.25 7.68 1.32
C ASN A 11 54.75 7.98 1.21
N HIS A 12 54.29 8.36 0.04
CA HIS A 12 52.84 8.37 -0.27
C HIS A 12 52.34 6.94 -0.47
N ARG A 13 51.70 6.36 0.57
CA ARG A 13 50.78 5.26 0.38
C ARG A 13 49.46 5.87 -0.11
N THR A 14 49.14 5.66 -1.37
CA THR A 14 47.84 5.94 -1.98
C THR A 14 46.78 5.05 -1.31
N LEU A 15 45.82 5.66 -0.60
CA LEU A 15 44.56 5.05 -0.19
C LEU A 15 43.66 4.89 -1.43
N PRO A 16 42.95 3.78 -1.61
CA PRO A 16 42.03 3.62 -2.71
C PRO A 16 40.82 4.55 -2.52
N SER A 17 40.51 5.30 -3.58
CA SER A 17 39.36 6.18 -3.68
C SER A 17 38.07 5.40 -3.50
N LEU A 18 37.32 5.69 -2.44
CA LEU A 18 35.94 5.27 -2.29
C LEU A 18 35.10 5.98 -3.36
N LYS A 19 34.60 5.22 -4.32
CA LYS A 19 33.57 5.68 -5.25
C LYS A 19 32.30 6.06 -4.47
N PRO A 20 31.61 7.15 -4.80
CA PRO A 20 30.34 7.47 -4.17
C PRO A 20 29.32 6.36 -4.49
N ILE A 21 28.68 5.82 -3.45
CA ILE A 21 27.58 4.88 -3.57
C ILE A 21 26.40 5.66 -4.14
N ASN A 22 26.06 5.33 -5.37
CA ASN A 22 24.97 5.94 -6.12
C ASN A 22 23.64 5.45 -5.52
N SER A 23 22.95 6.31 -4.77
CA SER A 23 21.64 6.06 -4.16
C SER A 23 20.51 5.76 -5.15
N SER A 24 20.84 5.66 -6.45
CA SER A 24 19.90 5.32 -7.53
C SER A 24 19.57 3.84 -7.64
N HIS A 25 20.27 2.95 -6.95
CA HIS A 25 20.07 1.50 -7.10
C HIS A 25 18.97 0.89 -6.22
N VAL A 26 18.55 1.56 -5.16
CA VAL A 26 17.47 1.02 -4.29
C VAL A 26 16.09 1.20 -4.93
N MET A 27 15.90 2.20 -5.78
CA MET A 27 14.63 2.40 -6.50
C MET A 27 14.49 1.60 -7.82
N LEU A 28 15.58 1.04 -8.36
CA LEU A 28 15.53 0.28 -9.63
C LEU A 28 15.13 -1.19 -9.43
N ASN A 29 15.31 -1.77 -8.26
CA ASN A 29 14.99 -3.18 -8.02
C ASN A 29 13.48 -3.46 -7.85
N LEU A 30 12.63 -2.45 -7.66
CA LEU A 30 11.17 -2.59 -7.61
C LEU A 30 10.50 -2.62 -9.00
N VAL A 31 11.23 -2.37 -10.08
CA VAL A 31 10.69 -2.34 -11.45
C VAL A 31 11.08 -3.58 -12.28
N ALA A 32 12.04 -4.39 -11.81
CA ALA A 32 12.61 -5.49 -12.59
C ALA A 32 12.02 -6.88 -12.31
N ALA A 33 11.10 -7.03 -11.34
CA ALA A 33 10.55 -8.33 -10.95
C ALA A 33 9.29 -8.79 -11.72
N ASP A 34 8.77 -7.99 -12.66
CA ASP A 34 7.50 -8.28 -13.34
C ASP A 34 7.65 -8.71 -14.83
N LEU A 35 8.75 -9.35 -15.19
CA LEU A 35 8.94 -9.87 -16.56
C LEU A 35 9.32 -11.37 -16.57
N ALA A 36 8.44 -12.24 -16.11
CA ALA A 36 8.39 -13.63 -16.55
C ALA A 36 7.18 -14.35 -15.94
N MET A 37 6.08 -14.43 -16.65
CA MET A 37 5.17 -15.57 -16.64
C MET A 37 4.17 -15.45 -17.79
N THR A 38 4.46 -16.17 -18.86
CA THR A 38 3.49 -16.56 -19.88
C THR A 38 2.81 -17.86 -19.45
N PRO A 39 1.49 -17.99 -19.50
CA PRO A 39 0.85 -19.28 -19.42
C PRO A 39 0.62 -19.85 -20.83
N PRO A 40 0.83 -21.14 -21.08
CA PRO A 40 0.26 -21.80 -22.24
C PRO A 40 -1.05 -22.44 -21.84
N PHE A 41 -2.14 -22.24 -22.58
CA PHE A 41 -3.09 -23.31 -22.84
C PHE A 41 -4.12 -22.90 -23.90
N GLY A 42 -4.00 -23.56 -25.06
CA GLY A 42 -4.99 -23.52 -26.11
C GLY A 42 -6.18 -24.41 -25.78
N TRP A 43 -7.38 -23.92 -26.04
CA TRP A 43 -8.60 -24.70 -26.01
C TRP A 43 -8.95 -25.20 -27.41
N LEU A 44 -8.83 -26.50 -27.59
CA LEU A 44 -9.30 -27.22 -28.77
C LEU A 44 -10.80 -27.52 -28.60
N LYS A 45 -11.63 -26.90 -29.43
CA LYS A 45 -13.06 -27.25 -29.55
C LYS A 45 -13.20 -28.62 -30.25
N ARG A 46 -13.65 -29.65 -29.53
CA ARG A 46 -14.20 -30.85 -30.15
C ARG A 46 -15.73 -30.82 -30.07
N ARG A 47 -16.36 -30.80 -31.25
CA ARG A 47 -17.77 -31.11 -31.42
C ARG A 47 -17.96 -32.60 -31.25
N VAL A 48 -18.88 -33.01 -30.37
CA VAL A 48 -19.36 -34.39 -30.28
C VAL A 48 -20.80 -34.38 -30.77
N VAL A 49 -21.03 -35.20 -31.79
CA VAL A 49 -22.34 -35.51 -32.36
C VAL A 49 -22.95 -36.62 -31.50
N VAL A 50 -24.19 -36.44 -31.05
CA VAL A 50 -24.95 -37.48 -30.32
C VAL A 50 -25.90 -38.17 -31.29
N PRO A 51 -25.92 -39.53 -31.40
CA PRO A 51 -27.00 -40.21 -32.06
C PRO A 51 -28.15 -40.54 -31.09
N LEU A 52 -29.35 -40.30 -31.59
CA LEU A 52 -30.62 -40.72 -30.98
C LEU A 52 -30.73 -42.25 -31.00
N ALA A 53 -31.04 -42.88 -29.87
CA ALA A 53 -31.54 -44.26 -29.82
C ALA A 53 -32.59 -44.43 -28.74
N LEU A 54 -33.67 -44.92 -29.21
CA LEU A 54 -34.92 -45.50 -28.71
C LEU A 54 -35.07 -45.84 -27.20
N VAL A 55 -36.28 -45.53 -26.78
CA VAL A 55 -37.04 -45.82 -25.55
C VAL A 55 -37.19 -47.33 -25.34
N SER A 56 -36.95 -47.77 -24.11
CA SER A 56 -37.59 -48.98 -23.55
C SER A 56 -37.92 -48.68 -22.08
N ALA A 57 -39.23 -48.70 -21.78
CA ALA A 57 -39.76 -48.52 -20.45
C ALA A 57 -39.52 -49.77 -19.60
N VAL A 58 -38.83 -49.61 -18.48
CA VAL A 58 -38.83 -50.55 -17.38
C VAL A 58 -39.31 -49.81 -16.14
N ALA A 59 -40.47 -50.24 -15.66
CA ALA A 59 -41.01 -49.79 -14.38
C ALA A 59 -40.07 -50.26 -13.25
N CYS A 60 -39.46 -49.32 -12.56
CA CYS A 60 -38.70 -49.60 -11.36
C CYS A 60 -39.33 -48.80 -10.20
N SER A 61 -39.71 -49.52 -9.17
CA SER A 61 -40.31 -49.06 -7.93
C SER A 61 -39.55 -47.91 -7.31
N CYS A 62 -40.20 -46.75 -7.15
CA CYS A 62 -39.71 -45.63 -6.35
C CYS A 62 -39.58 -46.07 -4.88
N ARG A 63 -38.39 -46.41 -4.45
CA ARG A 63 -37.97 -46.16 -3.09
C ARG A 63 -37.63 -44.67 -3.01
N ALA A 64 -38.42 -43.93 -2.21
CA ALA A 64 -38.10 -42.58 -1.82
C ALA A 64 -36.74 -42.63 -1.12
N GLN A 65 -35.71 -42.17 -1.82
CA GLN A 65 -34.42 -41.88 -1.24
C GLN A 65 -34.62 -40.53 -0.52
N GLU A 66 -34.72 -40.59 0.81
CA GLU A 66 -34.63 -39.39 1.64
C GLU A 66 -33.39 -38.65 1.21
N ALA A 67 -33.58 -37.54 0.50
CA ALA A 67 -32.53 -36.59 0.25
C ALA A 67 -32.03 -36.14 1.63
N SER A 68 -30.84 -36.54 1.98
CA SER A 68 -30.14 -36.01 3.15
C SER A 68 -30.06 -34.49 2.94
N LEU A 69 -30.87 -33.75 3.69
CA LEU A 69 -30.81 -32.32 3.74
C LEU A 69 -29.38 -31.97 4.15
N GLU A 70 -28.63 -31.33 3.23
CA GLU A 70 -27.34 -30.80 3.58
C GLU A 70 -27.52 -29.92 4.83
N PRO A 71 -26.61 -30.01 5.83
CA PRO A 71 -26.77 -29.24 7.05
C PRO A 71 -26.79 -27.75 6.69
N VAL A 72 -27.84 -27.06 7.11
CA VAL A 72 -27.98 -25.61 6.92
C VAL A 72 -26.82 -24.93 7.64
N PRO A 73 -26.10 -24.01 6.99
CA PRO A 73 -25.02 -23.27 7.64
C PRO A 73 -25.50 -22.60 8.92
N THR A 74 -24.80 -22.81 10.03
CA THR A 74 -25.20 -22.32 11.37
C THR A 74 -24.94 -20.82 11.55
N ALA A 75 -24.11 -20.21 10.69
CA ALA A 75 -23.79 -18.80 10.76
C ALA A 75 -23.73 -18.14 9.38
N VAL A 76 -24.36 -16.95 9.26
CA VAL A 76 -24.28 -16.07 8.09
C VAL A 76 -23.47 -14.84 8.48
N VAL A 77 -22.35 -14.61 7.81
CA VAL A 77 -21.44 -13.50 8.11
C VAL A 77 -20.99 -12.79 6.83
N THR A 78 -20.54 -11.54 6.95
CA THR A 78 -19.98 -10.79 5.81
C THR A 78 -18.54 -11.13 5.52
N HIS A 79 -17.81 -11.61 6.55
CA HIS A 79 -16.40 -12.00 6.48
C HIS A 79 -16.07 -12.92 7.65
N ARG A 80 -14.95 -13.61 7.57
CA ARG A 80 -14.43 -14.36 8.72
C ARG A 80 -13.89 -13.37 9.75
N ALA A 81 -14.36 -13.45 10.98
CA ALA A 81 -13.92 -12.57 12.05
C ALA A 81 -12.46 -12.89 12.44
N VAL A 82 -11.67 -11.84 12.68
CA VAL A 82 -10.33 -11.91 13.27
C VAL A 82 -10.25 -10.93 14.45
N PRO A 83 -9.37 -11.16 15.45
CA PRO A 83 -9.23 -10.25 16.58
C PRO A 83 -8.86 -8.84 16.10
N LEU A 84 -9.62 -7.84 16.54
CA LEU A 84 -9.30 -6.44 16.26
C LEU A 84 -8.04 -6.03 17.03
N PRO A 85 -7.15 -5.20 16.43
CA PRO A 85 -6.02 -4.65 17.15
C PRO A 85 -6.49 -3.63 18.20
N PRO A 86 -5.72 -3.44 19.29
CA PRO A 86 -5.93 -2.29 20.18
C PRO A 86 -5.75 -0.98 19.40
N LYS A 87 -6.31 0.12 19.92
CA LYS A 87 -6.09 1.45 19.31
C LYS A 87 -4.61 1.81 19.33
N ALA A 88 -4.06 2.29 18.22
CA ALA A 88 -2.63 2.56 18.08
C ALA A 88 -2.06 3.62 19.04
N ASN A 89 -2.89 4.56 19.48
CA ASN A 89 -2.48 5.58 20.48
C ASN A 89 -2.27 5.02 21.90
N ALA A 90 -2.77 3.82 22.16
CA ALA A 90 -2.72 3.18 23.48
C ALA A 90 -1.80 1.97 23.52
N ALA A 91 -1.35 1.45 22.38
CA ALA A 91 -0.58 0.21 22.29
C ALA A 91 0.45 0.28 21.14
N PRO A 92 1.47 -0.61 21.15
CA PRO A 92 2.35 -0.79 20.01
C PRO A 92 1.58 -1.11 18.73
N LEU A 93 2.12 -0.70 17.59
CA LEU A 93 1.54 -1.01 16.27
C LEU A 93 1.73 -2.49 15.94
N TRP A 94 0.69 -3.10 15.37
CA TRP A 94 0.80 -4.35 14.64
C TRP A 94 0.98 -4.03 13.16
N VAL A 95 2.13 -4.40 12.59
CA VAL A 95 2.53 -4.13 11.21
C VAL A 95 2.62 -5.44 10.45
N ALA A 96 1.90 -5.57 9.34
CA ALA A 96 2.00 -6.74 8.47
C ALA A 96 3.33 -6.72 7.71
N LEU A 97 4.11 -7.79 7.87
CA LEU A 97 5.37 -8.04 7.16
C LEU A 97 5.11 -8.79 5.87
N ASP A 98 4.13 -9.69 5.89
CA ASP A 98 3.69 -10.48 4.73
C ASP A 98 2.23 -10.88 4.93
N ASP A 99 1.41 -10.68 3.92
CA ASP A 99 -0.02 -10.98 3.94
C ASP A 99 -0.39 -12.06 2.91
N HIS A 100 -1.64 -12.49 2.97
CA HIS A 100 -2.15 -13.51 2.04
C HIS A 100 -1.33 -14.81 1.99
N LEU A 101 -0.62 -15.16 3.06
CA LEU A 101 0.14 -16.39 3.19
C LEU A 101 -0.79 -17.60 3.01
N GLY A 102 -0.32 -18.58 2.23
CA GLY A 102 -1.11 -19.76 1.87
C GLY A 102 -2.08 -19.56 0.71
N ARG A 103 -2.20 -18.36 0.14
CA ARG A 103 -3.01 -18.14 -1.07
C ARG A 103 -2.55 -19.08 -2.19
N GLY A 104 -3.51 -19.69 -2.88
CA GLY A 104 -3.24 -20.72 -3.91
C GLY A 104 -3.10 -22.15 -3.37
N THR A 105 -3.17 -22.37 -2.05
CA THR A 105 -3.29 -23.72 -1.48
C THR A 105 -4.64 -24.34 -1.89
N THR A 106 -4.55 -25.56 -2.42
CA THR A 106 -5.71 -26.39 -2.76
C THR A 106 -5.66 -27.71 -2.00
N THR A 107 -6.65 -28.56 -2.17
CA THR A 107 -6.61 -29.94 -1.62
C THR A 107 -5.50 -30.81 -2.21
N GLN A 108 -4.93 -30.40 -3.38
CA GLN A 108 -3.92 -31.15 -4.12
C GLN A 108 -2.53 -30.49 -4.07
N ALA A 109 -2.43 -29.21 -3.74
CA ALA A 109 -1.17 -28.46 -3.73
C ALA A 109 -1.10 -27.49 -2.57
N SER A 110 0.05 -27.44 -1.89
CA SER A 110 0.37 -26.41 -0.89
C SER A 110 0.78 -25.11 -1.59
N GLY A 111 0.39 -23.98 -0.99
CA GLY A 111 0.89 -22.65 -1.36
C GLY A 111 2.40 -22.48 -1.05
N PRO A 112 2.94 -21.27 -1.30
CA PRO A 112 4.35 -20.98 -1.04
C PRO A 112 4.74 -21.27 0.41
N LEU A 113 5.96 -21.81 0.59
CA LEU A 113 6.54 -22.12 1.89
C LEU A 113 7.07 -20.85 2.56
N LEU A 114 6.69 -20.60 3.82
CA LEU A 114 7.26 -19.56 4.65
C LEU A 114 8.45 -20.11 5.43
N THR A 115 9.62 -19.49 5.27
CA THR A 115 10.80 -19.82 6.07
C THR A 115 11.13 -18.66 7.02
N LEU A 116 11.14 -18.94 8.32
CA LEU A 116 11.49 -18.00 9.38
C LEU A 116 12.87 -18.38 9.93
N SER A 117 13.80 -17.42 10.01
CA SER A 117 15.18 -17.69 10.44
C SER A 117 15.62 -16.68 11.48
N SER A 118 16.29 -17.18 12.53
CA SER A 118 16.91 -16.34 13.56
C SER A 118 18.10 -15.56 13.00
N ALA A 119 18.21 -14.30 13.38
CA ALA A 119 19.34 -13.45 13.02
C ALA A 119 20.63 -13.73 13.79
N GLY A 120 20.59 -14.61 14.79
CA GLY A 120 21.74 -14.94 15.64
C GLY A 120 21.75 -16.38 16.12
N GLN A 121 22.42 -16.63 17.26
CA GLN A 121 22.65 -18.00 17.77
C GLN A 121 21.44 -18.57 18.51
N GLN A 122 20.57 -17.72 19.08
CA GLN A 122 19.42 -18.17 19.83
C GLN A 122 18.32 -18.67 18.89
N SER A 123 17.63 -19.72 19.30
CA SER A 123 16.52 -20.30 18.56
C SER A 123 15.30 -19.37 18.52
N LEU A 124 14.54 -19.46 17.46
CA LEU A 124 13.16 -19.00 17.39
C LEU A 124 12.30 -19.94 18.25
N ARG A 125 11.32 -19.39 18.93
CA ARG A 125 10.35 -20.16 19.70
C ARG A 125 8.94 -19.87 19.19
N LEU A 126 8.27 -20.90 18.68
CA LEU A 126 6.91 -20.82 18.17
C LEU A 126 5.93 -21.38 19.19
N ARG A 127 4.89 -20.59 19.53
CA ARG A 127 3.77 -21.00 20.39
C ARG A 127 2.48 -21.06 19.59
N ASP A 128 1.63 -21.99 19.96
CA ASP A 128 0.28 -22.06 19.42
C ASP A 128 -0.71 -21.12 20.13
N GLY A 129 -2.00 -21.13 19.69
CA GLY A 129 -3.04 -20.30 20.29
C GLY A 129 -3.37 -20.61 21.77
N ALA A 130 -2.93 -21.76 22.31
CA ALA A 130 -3.02 -22.10 23.71
C ALA A 130 -1.76 -21.66 24.52
N GLY A 131 -0.77 -21.04 23.85
CA GLY A 131 0.48 -20.61 24.47
C GLY A 131 1.53 -21.73 24.62
N THR A 132 1.24 -22.95 24.13
CA THR A 132 2.16 -24.08 24.19
C THR A 132 3.30 -23.91 23.19
N VAL A 133 4.54 -24.14 23.61
CA VAL A 133 5.70 -24.16 22.70
C VAL A 133 5.59 -25.37 21.77
N VAL A 134 5.40 -25.10 20.50
CA VAL A 134 5.23 -26.14 19.46
C VAL A 134 6.50 -26.40 18.66
N ALA A 135 7.44 -25.45 18.66
CA ALA A 135 8.75 -25.61 18.06
C ALA A 135 9.78 -24.66 18.67
N GLU A 136 11.04 -25.12 18.70
CA GLU A 136 12.20 -24.30 19.05
C GLU A 136 13.36 -24.68 18.12
N ALA A 137 13.76 -23.80 17.22
CA ALA A 137 14.83 -24.02 16.25
C ALA A 137 15.35 -22.69 15.69
N ARG A 138 16.57 -22.69 15.13
CA ARG A 138 17.14 -21.50 14.46
C ARG A 138 16.44 -21.17 13.13
N SER A 139 15.80 -22.14 12.51
CA SER A 139 15.00 -21.96 11.31
C SER A 139 13.74 -22.82 11.41
N LEU A 140 12.60 -22.24 11.11
CA LEU A 140 11.29 -22.87 11.07
C LEU A 140 10.73 -22.75 9.66
N ARG A 141 10.10 -23.83 9.19
CA ARG A 141 9.45 -23.87 7.88
C ARG A 141 7.96 -24.14 8.06
N LEU A 142 7.12 -23.27 7.49
CA LEU A 142 5.68 -23.37 7.57
C LEU A 142 5.10 -23.52 6.15
N SER A 143 4.21 -24.47 6.00
CA SER A 143 3.37 -24.66 4.81
C SER A 143 1.89 -24.48 5.19
N TRP A 144 1.00 -24.68 4.22
CA TRP A 144 -0.42 -24.40 4.37
C TRP A 144 -1.23 -25.61 3.92
N ARG A 145 -2.33 -25.89 4.61
CA ARG A 145 -3.25 -27.00 4.28
C ARG A 145 -4.69 -26.58 4.53
N LEU A 146 -5.61 -26.99 3.65
CA LEU A 146 -7.04 -26.91 3.90
C LEU A 146 -7.46 -28.03 4.85
N ALA A 147 -8.13 -27.65 5.91
CA ALA A 147 -8.73 -28.58 6.89
C ALA A 147 -10.25 -28.37 6.93
N PRO A 148 -11.06 -29.40 7.15
CA PRO A 148 -12.51 -29.27 7.33
C PRO A 148 -12.84 -28.33 8.48
N LEU A 149 -13.86 -27.48 8.31
CA LEU A 149 -14.50 -26.76 9.41
C LEU A 149 -15.37 -27.73 10.22
N ALA A 150 -15.49 -27.49 11.52
CA ALA A 150 -16.41 -28.26 12.38
C ALA A 150 -17.85 -28.08 11.93
N GLU A 151 -18.22 -26.88 11.51
CA GLU A 151 -19.52 -26.52 10.95
C GLU A 151 -19.33 -25.62 9.73
N PRO A 152 -20.15 -25.81 8.67
CA PRO A 152 -20.13 -24.90 7.53
C PRO A 152 -20.47 -23.46 7.93
N VAL A 153 -19.83 -22.49 7.30
CA VAL A 153 -20.07 -21.06 7.52
C VAL A 153 -20.51 -20.42 6.21
N GLU A 154 -21.69 -19.81 6.19
CA GLU A 154 -22.13 -19.01 5.06
C GLU A 154 -21.55 -17.60 5.15
N ILE A 155 -20.90 -17.16 4.08
CA ILE A 155 -20.46 -15.77 3.89
C ILE A 155 -21.31 -15.15 2.79
N ALA A 156 -22.21 -14.24 3.19
CA ALA A 156 -23.11 -13.55 2.29
C ALA A 156 -22.93 -12.04 2.43
N ARG A 157 -22.64 -11.35 1.31
CA ARG A 157 -22.35 -9.92 1.34
C ARG A 157 -22.61 -9.21 0.03
N GLN A 158 -22.73 -7.88 0.13
CA GLN A 158 -22.52 -6.96 -0.98
C GLN A 158 -21.08 -6.47 -0.96
N SER A 159 -20.45 -6.35 -2.14
CA SER A 159 -19.10 -5.80 -2.30
C SER A 159 -19.12 -4.67 -3.31
N ALA A 160 -18.66 -3.48 -2.92
CA ALA A 160 -18.34 -2.38 -3.81
C ALA A 160 -16.84 -2.35 -4.11
N GLY A 161 -16.44 -2.01 -5.33
CA GLY A 161 -15.05 -2.01 -5.78
C GLY A 161 -14.81 -2.90 -7.00
N PRO A 162 -13.56 -3.10 -7.46
CA PRO A 162 -12.32 -2.71 -6.76
C PRO A 162 -12.06 -1.19 -6.78
N PHE A 163 -11.40 -0.68 -5.74
CA PHE A 163 -10.93 0.69 -5.65
C PHE A 163 -9.40 0.72 -5.76
N ALA A 164 -8.86 1.82 -6.29
CA ALA A 164 -7.42 1.97 -6.45
C ALA A 164 -6.69 2.33 -5.14
N SER A 165 -7.42 2.86 -4.14
CA SER A 165 -6.87 3.27 -2.85
C SER A 165 -7.84 3.03 -1.69
N PHE A 166 -7.27 3.00 -0.48
CA PHE A 166 -8.04 2.95 0.77
C PHE A 166 -8.96 4.16 0.91
N GLU A 167 -8.49 5.37 0.58
CA GLU A 167 -9.24 6.62 0.71
C GLU A 167 -10.52 6.58 -0.12
N SER A 168 -10.44 6.07 -1.35
CA SER A 168 -11.60 5.90 -2.23
C SER A 168 -12.58 4.84 -1.71
N ALA A 169 -12.07 3.75 -1.13
CA ALA A 169 -12.90 2.72 -0.51
C ALA A 169 -13.55 3.23 0.78
N GLU A 170 -12.78 3.91 1.65
CA GLU A 170 -13.25 4.43 2.93
C GLU A 170 -14.39 5.43 2.76
N ARG A 171 -14.34 6.29 1.72
CA ARG A 171 -15.46 7.17 1.41
C ARG A 171 -16.76 6.40 1.16
N ILE A 172 -16.69 5.28 0.44
CA ILE A 172 -17.88 4.45 0.18
C ILE A 172 -18.33 3.73 1.45
N ALA A 173 -17.39 3.26 2.27
CA ALA A 173 -17.71 2.67 3.57
C ALA A 173 -18.40 3.68 4.49
N ASN A 174 -17.94 4.93 4.53
CA ASN A 174 -18.53 6.00 5.35
C ASN A 174 -19.96 6.32 4.89
N ARG A 175 -20.23 6.39 3.59
CA ARG A 175 -21.60 6.59 3.07
C ARG A 175 -22.57 5.50 3.54
N TRP A 176 -22.14 4.25 3.63
CA TRP A 176 -22.95 3.16 4.21
C TRP A 176 -23.08 3.30 5.73
N ARG A 177 -22.00 3.65 6.43
CA ARG A 177 -22.00 3.85 7.89
C ARG A 177 -22.94 5.00 8.32
N GLU A 178 -23.01 6.07 7.54
CA GLU A 178 -23.94 7.20 7.71
C GLU A 178 -25.41 6.76 7.59
N GLN A 179 -25.69 5.67 6.89
CA GLN A 179 -27.00 5.03 6.80
C GLN A 179 -27.22 3.94 7.87
N GLY A 180 -26.32 3.82 8.86
CA GLY A 180 -26.39 2.80 9.91
C GLY A 180 -25.93 1.39 9.50
N VAL A 181 -25.34 1.23 8.29
CA VAL A 181 -24.87 -0.06 7.79
C VAL A 181 -23.47 -0.36 8.34
N VAL A 182 -23.26 -1.59 8.83
CA VAL A 182 -21.93 -2.07 9.25
C VAL A 182 -21.09 -2.38 8.02
N ALA A 183 -20.50 -1.34 7.41
CA ALA A 183 -19.61 -1.47 6.26
C ALA A 183 -18.16 -1.58 6.71
N ARG A 184 -17.39 -2.47 6.06
CA ARG A 184 -15.97 -2.71 6.35
C ARG A 184 -15.15 -2.56 5.08
N VAL A 185 -14.02 -1.85 5.20
CA VAL A 185 -13.01 -1.82 4.14
C VAL A 185 -12.17 -3.08 4.24
N ALA A 186 -11.91 -3.70 3.11
CA ALA A 186 -11.17 -4.95 2.96
C ALA A 186 -10.17 -4.85 1.81
N HIS A 187 -9.08 -5.63 1.87
CA HIS A 187 -8.05 -5.67 0.83
C HIS A 187 -7.73 -7.10 0.38
N PRO A 188 -8.70 -7.82 -0.24
CA PRO A 188 -8.47 -9.20 -0.69
C PRO A 188 -7.51 -9.32 -1.88
N GLY A 189 -6.92 -8.25 -2.32
CA GLY A 189 -6.00 -8.06 -3.46
C GLY A 189 -6.11 -6.65 -4.01
N ASP A 190 -7.31 -6.10 -4.05
CA ASP A 190 -7.64 -4.71 -4.30
C ASP A 190 -8.53 -4.21 -3.16
N TRP A 191 -8.62 -2.89 -2.97
CA TRP A 191 -9.51 -2.32 -1.97
C TRP A 191 -10.99 -2.56 -2.34
N GLU A 192 -11.75 -3.10 -1.40
CA GLU A 192 -13.19 -3.32 -1.51
C GLU A 192 -13.90 -2.80 -0.27
N VAL A 193 -15.19 -2.55 -0.39
CA VAL A 193 -16.07 -2.31 0.77
C VAL A 193 -17.08 -3.43 0.84
N TRP A 194 -17.17 -4.07 1.98
CA TRP A 194 -18.10 -5.16 2.25
C TRP A 194 -19.21 -4.71 3.20
N ALA A 195 -20.45 -4.98 2.81
CA ALA A 195 -21.66 -4.69 3.59
C ALA A 195 -22.56 -5.92 3.66
N PRO A 196 -23.48 -6.02 4.64
CA PRO A 196 -24.50 -7.06 4.70
C PRO A 196 -25.30 -7.20 3.40
N MET A 197 -25.79 -8.40 3.12
CA MET A 197 -26.51 -8.70 1.88
C MET A 197 -27.80 -7.88 1.72
N ASP A 198 -28.44 -7.55 2.82
CA ASP A 198 -29.67 -6.76 2.94
C ASP A 198 -29.46 -5.26 3.02
N ALA A 199 -28.20 -4.79 3.08
CA ALA A 199 -27.90 -3.36 3.11
C ALA A 199 -28.47 -2.64 1.87
N GLU A 200 -28.99 -1.43 2.07
CA GLU A 200 -29.49 -0.60 0.99
C GLU A 200 -28.34 -0.22 0.03
N ARG A 201 -28.65 -0.21 -1.26
CA ARG A 201 -27.67 0.14 -2.30
C ARG A 201 -27.41 1.63 -2.29
N LEU A 202 -26.14 2.01 -2.32
CA LEU A 202 -25.74 3.41 -2.48
C LEU A 202 -25.98 3.88 -3.92
N ALA A 203 -26.60 5.04 -4.07
CA ALA A 203 -26.78 5.66 -5.38
C ALA A 203 -25.43 5.92 -6.06
N GLY A 204 -25.31 5.55 -7.33
CA GLY A 204 -24.10 5.72 -8.14
C GLY A 204 -22.93 4.78 -7.76
N VAL A 205 -23.16 3.73 -6.98
CA VAL A 205 -22.15 2.74 -6.62
C VAL A 205 -22.56 1.37 -7.16
N THR A 206 -21.70 0.80 -8.00
CA THR A 206 -21.89 -0.57 -8.49
C THR A 206 -21.50 -1.54 -7.38
N VAL A 207 -22.43 -2.43 -7.02
CA VAL A 207 -22.22 -3.49 -6.03
C VAL A 207 -22.40 -4.86 -6.63
N ARG A 208 -21.58 -5.81 -6.22
CA ARG A 208 -21.72 -7.24 -6.50
C ARG A 208 -22.29 -7.92 -5.27
N ARG A 209 -23.28 -8.78 -5.45
CA ARG A 209 -23.82 -9.65 -4.39
C ARG A 209 -23.22 -11.04 -4.52
N SER A 210 -22.77 -11.62 -3.43
CA SER A 210 -22.21 -12.96 -3.40
C SER A 210 -22.58 -13.67 -2.11
N ALA A 211 -22.87 -14.97 -2.22
CA ALA A 211 -23.00 -15.87 -1.10
C ALA A 211 -22.16 -17.11 -1.40
N ARG A 212 -21.46 -17.63 -0.39
CA ARG A 212 -20.68 -18.86 -0.48
C ARG A 212 -20.64 -19.57 0.86
N THR A 213 -20.70 -20.88 0.85
CA THR A 213 -20.52 -21.71 2.03
C THR A 213 -19.06 -22.13 2.14
N LEU A 214 -18.43 -21.83 3.27
CA LEU A 214 -17.11 -22.33 3.60
C LEU A 214 -17.25 -23.65 4.36
N ILE A 215 -16.63 -24.70 3.83
CA ILE A 215 -16.56 -26.03 4.45
C ILE A 215 -15.14 -26.38 4.90
N THR A 216 -14.16 -25.57 4.52
CA THR A 216 -12.74 -25.73 4.90
C THR A 216 -12.15 -24.41 5.36
N GLU A 217 -11.08 -24.52 6.15
CA GLU A 217 -10.24 -23.41 6.56
C GLU A 217 -8.77 -23.70 6.31
N MET A 218 -7.98 -22.63 6.13
CA MET A 218 -6.53 -22.72 6.00
C MET A 218 -5.88 -22.90 7.37
N LYS A 219 -5.08 -23.96 7.53
CA LYS A 219 -4.26 -24.21 8.70
C LYS A 219 -2.79 -24.07 8.36
N ALA A 220 -2.03 -23.50 9.27
CA ALA A 220 -0.57 -23.53 9.21
C ALA A 220 -0.06 -24.93 9.57
N VAL A 221 0.99 -25.39 8.88
CA VAL A 221 1.62 -26.69 9.09
C VAL A 221 3.11 -26.46 9.33
N LEU A 222 3.62 -26.90 10.47
CA LEU A 222 5.05 -26.91 10.76
C LEU A 222 5.70 -28.09 10.05
N GLU A 223 6.61 -27.81 9.13
CA GLU A 223 7.35 -28.81 8.38
C GLU A 223 8.52 -29.37 9.21
N GLY A 224 8.64 -30.67 9.24
CA GLY A 224 9.70 -31.39 9.95
C GLY A 224 10.14 -32.66 9.24
N PRO A 225 11.23 -33.33 9.71
CA PRO A 225 11.77 -34.55 9.11
C PRO A 225 10.76 -35.72 9.10
N SER A 226 9.86 -35.75 10.08
CA SER A 226 8.84 -36.82 10.24
C SER A 226 7.51 -36.47 9.57
N GLY A 227 7.44 -35.39 8.76
CA GLY A 227 6.23 -34.86 8.13
C GLY A 227 5.72 -33.60 8.78
N GLY A 228 4.66 -33.04 8.20
CA GLY A 228 4.05 -31.76 8.64
C GLY A 228 3.07 -31.95 9.80
N ARG A 229 3.21 -31.11 10.84
CA ARG A 229 2.27 -31.03 11.97
C ARG A 229 1.35 -29.81 11.83
N THR A 230 0.04 -30.02 11.76
CA THR A 230 -0.95 -28.94 11.73
C THR A 230 -0.95 -28.18 13.07
N LEU A 231 -0.97 -26.86 13.00
CA LEU A 231 -0.94 -25.96 14.14
C LEU A 231 -2.29 -25.28 14.35
N GLN A 232 -2.59 -24.97 15.61
CA GLN A 232 -3.76 -24.15 15.99
C GLN A 232 -3.30 -22.70 16.15
N GLY A 233 -3.94 -21.81 15.39
CA GLY A 233 -3.62 -20.37 15.44
C GLY A 233 -4.54 -19.59 16.39
N PRO A 234 -4.21 -18.31 16.63
CA PRO A 234 -3.02 -17.59 16.13
C PRO A 234 -1.71 -18.12 16.75
N LEU A 235 -0.61 -17.96 16.01
CA LEU A 235 0.71 -18.43 16.45
C LEU A 235 1.54 -17.22 16.89
N MET A 236 2.23 -17.36 18.04
CA MET A 236 3.19 -16.35 18.53
C MET A 236 4.62 -16.81 18.27
N LEU A 237 5.45 -15.94 17.69
CA LEU A 237 6.86 -16.22 17.44
C LEU A 237 7.74 -15.27 18.26
N GLU A 238 8.56 -15.84 19.11
CA GLU A 238 9.63 -15.15 19.83
C GLU A 238 10.94 -15.33 19.06
N ALA A 239 11.65 -14.21 18.82
CA ALA A 239 12.94 -14.19 18.14
C ALA A 239 13.96 -13.40 18.97
N PRO A 240 14.58 -14.01 20.02
CA PRO A 240 15.44 -13.29 20.97
C PRO A 240 16.65 -12.61 20.30
N SER A 241 17.22 -13.23 19.25
CA SER A 241 18.29 -12.64 18.42
C SER A 241 17.77 -11.81 17.27
N GLY A 242 16.43 -11.67 17.13
CA GLY A 242 15.75 -11.07 15.99
C GLY A 242 15.41 -12.08 14.89
N LEU A 243 14.46 -11.71 14.04
CA LEU A 243 14.03 -12.43 12.84
C LEU A 243 14.73 -11.84 11.62
N LEU A 244 15.37 -12.69 10.81
CA LEU A 244 15.86 -12.30 9.49
C LEU A 244 14.65 -12.10 8.56
N TRP A 245 14.50 -10.89 8.02
CA TRP A 245 13.40 -10.54 7.15
C TRP A 245 13.86 -9.58 6.06
N GLN A 246 13.67 -9.95 4.78
CA GLN A 246 13.98 -9.11 3.60
C GLN A 246 15.36 -8.41 3.67
N GLY A 247 16.39 -9.13 4.12
CA GLY A 247 17.75 -8.62 4.27
C GLY A 247 18.02 -7.77 5.51
N GLY A 248 17.01 -7.55 6.34
CA GLY A 248 17.11 -6.86 7.62
C GLY A 248 16.89 -7.78 8.83
N VAL A 249 16.83 -7.20 10.02
CA VAL A 249 16.53 -7.90 11.27
C VAL A 249 15.48 -7.15 12.06
N LEU A 250 14.35 -7.80 12.28
CA LEU A 250 13.23 -7.30 13.06
C LEU A 250 13.25 -7.93 14.47
N ARG A 251 12.64 -7.26 15.45
CA ARG A 251 12.76 -7.66 16.86
C ARG A 251 11.52 -8.33 17.42
N GLY A 252 10.35 -8.03 16.85
CA GLY A 252 9.07 -8.54 17.33
C GLY A 252 8.65 -7.99 18.71
N PRO A 253 7.72 -8.68 19.39
CA PRO A 253 7.23 -10.04 19.10
C PRO A 253 6.47 -10.13 17.77
N PHE A 254 6.36 -11.37 17.26
CA PHE A 254 5.68 -11.63 15.98
C PHE A 254 4.45 -12.50 16.19
N ARG A 255 3.47 -12.35 15.30
CA ARG A 255 2.25 -13.15 15.30
C ARG A 255 1.93 -13.60 13.87
N LEU A 256 1.59 -14.88 13.70
CA LEU A 256 0.93 -15.36 12.49
C LEU A 256 -0.53 -15.64 12.81
N GLN A 257 -1.43 -15.07 12.04
CA GLN A 257 -2.86 -15.24 12.27
C GLN A 257 -3.62 -15.40 10.95
N PRO A 258 -4.79 -16.05 10.98
CA PRO A 258 -5.73 -16.00 9.87
C PRO A 258 -6.17 -14.57 9.58
N ASP A 259 -6.40 -14.25 8.30
CA ASP A 259 -7.00 -12.99 7.84
C ASP A 259 -8.48 -13.17 7.47
N ALA A 260 -9.14 -12.09 7.09
CA ALA A 260 -10.55 -12.10 6.68
C ALA A 260 -10.81 -12.77 5.32
N TYR A 261 -9.75 -13.13 4.59
CA TYR A 261 -9.82 -13.68 3.23
C TYR A 261 -9.67 -15.18 3.17
N GLY A 262 -9.34 -15.81 4.31
CA GLY A 262 -9.08 -17.25 4.45
C GLY A 262 -7.63 -17.63 4.15
N SER A 263 -6.71 -16.67 4.17
CA SER A 263 -5.27 -16.82 4.19
C SER A 263 -4.69 -16.42 5.56
N TRP A 264 -3.40 -16.22 5.65
CA TRP A 264 -2.72 -15.86 6.90
C TRP A 264 -1.83 -14.65 6.69
N THR A 265 -1.51 -13.95 7.80
CA THR A 265 -0.65 -12.76 7.81
C THR A 265 0.41 -12.91 8.89
N LEU A 266 1.67 -12.56 8.54
CA LEU A 266 2.79 -12.43 9.49
C LEU A 266 2.87 -10.98 9.95
N LEU A 267 2.80 -10.76 11.25
CA LEU A 267 2.77 -9.46 11.90
C LEU A 267 3.99 -9.27 12.81
N GLU A 268 4.51 -8.05 12.89
CA GLU A 268 5.40 -7.59 13.94
C GLU A 268 4.67 -6.60 14.85
N GLN A 269 4.83 -6.75 16.17
CA GLN A 269 4.45 -5.73 17.13
C GLN A 269 5.62 -4.79 17.37
N VAL A 270 5.43 -3.50 17.10
CA VAL A 270 6.51 -2.51 17.19
C VAL A 270 6.02 -1.22 17.87
N PRO A 271 6.78 -0.68 18.85
CA PRO A 271 6.49 0.65 19.41
C PRO A 271 6.54 1.72 18.32
N LEU A 272 5.64 2.73 18.37
CA LEU A 272 5.50 3.75 17.34
C LEU A 272 6.81 4.47 16.99
N GLU A 273 7.58 4.92 18.01
CA GLU A 273 8.84 5.63 17.76
C GLU A 273 9.90 4.72 17.09
N ARG A 274 9.90 3.43 17.41
CA ARG A 274 10.75 2.46 16.75
C ARG A 274 10.28 2.13 15.32
N TYR A 275 8.97 2.12 15.09
CA TYR A 275 8.40 2.01 13.73
C TYR A 275 8.92 3.15 12.84
N LEU A 276 8.98 4.39 13.37
CA LEU A 276 9.52 5.54 12.63
C LEU A 276 11.00 5.38 12.26
N GLU A 277 11.82 4.70 13.08
CA GLU A 277 13.20 4.37 12.72
C GLU A 277 13.27 3.48 11.46
N GLY A 278 12.28 2.63 11.24
CA GLY A 278 12.15 1.79 10.04
C GLY A 278 11.47 2.47 8.86
N VAL A 279 10.80 3.62 9.05
CA VAL A 279 10.05 4.33 8.02
C VAL A 279 10.82 5.55 7.49
N VAL A 280 11.20 6.48 8.36
CA VAL A 280 11.76 7.79 7.97
C VAL A 280 12.96 7.68 7.00
N PRO A 281 13.95 6.79 7.22
CA PRO A 281 15.08 6.70 6.30
C PRO A 281 14.71 6.19 4.92
N HIS A 282 13.64 5.40 4.80
CA HIS A 282 13.18 4.82 3.53
C HIS A 282 12.26 5.77 2.76
N GLU A 283 11.57 6.66 3.46
CA GLU A 283 10.66 7.64 2.86
C GLU A 283 11.41 8.86 2.32
N ILE A 284 12.20 9.57 3.13
CA ILE A 284 12.82 10.83 2.71
C ILE A 284 14.34 10.71 2.48
N GLY A 285 14.93 9.55 2.82
CA GLY A 285 16.37 9.30 2.75
C GLY A 285 17.12 9.70 4.03
N ALA A 286 17.95 8.77 4.53
CA ALA A 286 18.67 8.92 5.81
C ALA A 286 19.68 10.07 5.85
N GLY A 287 20.08 10.62 4.70
CA GLY A 287 21.00 11.74 4.55
C GLY A 287 20.33 13.10 4.36
N SER A 288 19.03 13.20 4.48
CA SER A 288 18.30 14.47 4.35
C SER A 288 18.63 15.46 5.48
N PRO A 289 18.50 16.78 5.25
CA PRO A 289 18.72 17.80 6.29
C PRO A 289 17.85 17.57 7.52
N THR A 290 18.35 17.93 8.70
CA THR A 290 17.69 17.66 10.00
C THR A 290 16.23 18.12 10.03
N ALA A 291 15.93 19.35 9.63
CA ALA A 291 14.54 19.85 9.64
C ALA A 291 13.60 19.07 8.71
N ALA A 292 14.13 18.50 7.59
CA ALA A 292 13.35 17.65 6.71
C ALA A 292 13.10 16.26 7.34
N LEU A 293 14.09 15.71 8.06
CA LEU A 293 13.93 14.46 8.84
C LEU A 293 12.93 14.64 9.98
N GLU A 294 12.97 15.77 10.69
CA GLU A 294 12.03 16.13 11.76
C GLU A 294 10.61 16.27 11.23
N ALA A 295 10.43 17.01 10.13
CA ALA A 295 9.13 17.14 9.47
C ALA A 295 8.57 15.78 9.03
N GLN A 296 9.41 14.92 8.42
CA GLN A 296 9.01 13.58 8.00
C GLN A 296 8.65 12.68 9.21
N ALA A 297 9.38 12.78 10.32
CA ALA A 297 9.07 12.03 11.54
C ALA A 297 7.71 12.41 12.12
N VAL A 298 7.41 13.71 12.20
CA VAL A 298 6.08 14.19 12.62
C VAL A 298 4.99 13.69 11.69
N LEU A 299 5.19 13.78 10.37
CA LEU A 299 4.17 13.33 9.41
C LEU A 299 3.96 11.82 9.43
N ALA A 300 5.05 11.03 9.49
CA ALA A 300 4.94 9.58 9.54
C ALA A 300 4.22 9.11 10.81
N ARG A 301 4.48 9.76 11.96
CA ARG A 301 3.78 9.52 13.22
C ARG A 301 2.29 9.89 13.11
N THR A 302 1.99 11.07 12.59
CA THR A 302 0.62 11.55 12.40
C THR A 302 -0.17 10.62 11.50
N TRP A 303 0.42 10.24 10.36
CA TRP A 303 -0.20 9.34 9.39
C TRP A 303 -0.46 7.96 9.98
N ALA A 304 0.52 7.38 10.69
CA ALA A 304 0.38 6.06 11.30
C ALA A 304 -0.78 6.01 12.30
N LEU A 305 -0.92 7.04 13.14
CA LEU A 305 -2.03 7.14 14.10
C LEU A 305 -3.38 7.35 13.41
N ALA A 306 -3.45 8.27 12.44
CA ALA A 306 -4.68 8.56 11.71
C ALA A 306 -5.17 7.36 10.88
N ASN A 307 -4.27 6.48 10.44
CA ASN A 307 -4.56 5.37 9.52
C ASN A 307 -4.48 3.98 10.18
N SER A 308 -4.33 3.89 11.49
CA SER A 308 -4.18 2.61 12.21
C SER A 308 -5.41 1.68 12.13
N HIS A 309 -6.50 2.12 11.53
CA HIS A 309 -7.72 1.35 11.32
C HIS A 309 -7.83 0.69 9.94
N ARG A 310 -6.86 0.93 9.03
CA ARG A 310 -6.93 0.47 7.62
C ARG A 310 -7.18 -1.02 7.47
N PHE A 311 -6.53 -1.83 8.29
CA PHE A 311 -6.60 -3.29 8.25
C PHE A 311 -7.31 -3.87 9.49
N ALA A 312 -8.25 -3.11 10.06
CA ALA A 312 -9.03 -3.57 11.23
C ALA A 312 -9.79 -4.87 10.97
N ILE A 313 -10.24 -5.11 9.72
CA ILE A 313 -10.92 -6.35 9.35
C ILE A 313 -9.99 -7.58 9.46
N ASP A 314 -8.68 -7.38 9.29
CA ASP A 314 -7.63 -8.40 9.33
C ASP A 314 -6.91 -8.46 10.69
N GLY A 315 -7.33 -7.64 11.66
CA GLY A 315 -6.83 -7.66 13.03
C GLY A 315 -5.41 -7.11 13.18
N TYR A 316 -5.00 -6.15 12.31
CA TYR A 316 -3.74 -5.41 12.46
C TYR A 316 -3.91 -3.94 12.03
N HIS A 317 -2.88 -3.10 12.24
CA HIS A 317 -2.98 -1.67 12.03
C HIS A 317 -2.52 -1.25 10.64
N LEU A 318 -1.29 -1.57 10.26
CA LEU A 318 -0.61 -1.06 9.07
C LEU A 318 0.09 -2.19 8.30
N CYS A 319 0.27 -1.99 7.01
CA CYS A 319 1.17 -2.79 6.17
C CYS A 319 2.58 -2.21 6.16
N SER A 320 3.56 -2.94 5.60
CA SER A 320 4.97 -2.54 5.52
C SER A 320 5.40 -2.03 4.15
N ASP A 321 4.47 -1.89 3.21
CA ASP A 321 4.71 -1.51 1.83
C ASP A 321 4.16 -0.12 1.46
N THR A 322 4.13 0.20 0.17
CA THR A 322 3.68 1.49 -0.37
C THR A 322 2.17 1.75 -0.26
N GLN A 323 1.36 0.79 0.20
CA GLN A 323 -0.05 1.01 0.54
C GLN A 323 -0.20 1.75 1.87
N CYS A 324 0.84 1.68 2.72
CA CYS A 324 0.96 2.39 3.97
C CYS A 324 2.20 3.30 3.97
N GLN A 325 3.25 2.87 4.61
CA GLN A 325 4.57 3.49 4.69
C GLN A 325 5.61 2.37 4.56
N VAL A 326 6.63 2.57 3.74
CA VAL A 326 7.67 1.54 3.57
C VAL A 326 8.40 1.35 4.89
N TYR A 327 8.17 0.20 5.52
CA TYR A 327 8.77 -0.18 6.80
C TYR A 327 9.84 -1.26 6.60
N SER A 328 11.02 -1.06 7.15
CA SER A 328 12.14 -1.98 7.08
C SER A 328 12.90 -2.02 8.42
N ASP A 329 14.10 -2.63 8.43
CA ASP A 329 14.91 -2.81 9.63
C ASP A 329 15.23 -1.47 10.34
N PRO A 330 14.69 -1.19 11.55
CA PRO A 330 14.94 0.05 12.27
C PRO A 330 16.40 0.31 12.62
N ARG A 331 17.28 -0.72 12.62
CA ARG A 331 18.71 -0.57 12.88
C ARG A 331 19.43 0.18 11.77
N GLN A 332 18.85 0.25 10.57
CA GLN A 332 19.40 1.00 9.42
C GLN A 332 19.24 2.53 9.57
N ALA A 333 18.44 2.99 10.55
CA ALA A 333 18.33 4.40 10.85
C ALA A 333 19.70 4.99 11.22
N SER A 334 20.06 6.12 10.61
CA SER A 334 21.28 6.88 10.97
C SER A 334 21.14 7.56 12.33
N ALA A 335 22.24 8.03 12.89
CA ALA A 335 22.19 8.82 14.13
C ALA A 335 21.32 10.09 13.97
N ALA A 336 21.37 10.74 12.79
CA ALA A 336 20.57 11.92 12.49
C ALA A 336 19.07 11.59 12.47
N VAL A 337 18.66 10.48 11.84
CA VAL A 337 17.27 10.01 11.82
C VAL A 337 16.78 9.76 13.25
N ARG A 338 17.53 9.00 14.05
CA ARG A 338 17.17 8.75 15.46
C ARG A 338 17.08 10.03 16.29
N GLN A 339 17.97 11.01 16.02
CA GLN A 339 17.91 12.31 16.69
C GLN A 339 16.66 13.08 16.30
N ALA A 340 16.31 13.15 15.02
CA ALA A 340 15.11 13.83 14.54
C ALA A 340 13.82 13.23 15.13
N ILE A 341 13.73 11.88 15.19
CA ILE A 341 12.61 11.18 15.83
C ILE A 341 12.51 11.53 17.32
N ARG A 342 13.63 11.53 18.05
CA ARG A 342 13.64 11.89 19.49
C ARG A 342 13.29 13.35 19.71
N ALA A 343 13.81 14.28 18.88
CA ALA A 343 13.54 15.73 19.01
C ALA A 343 12.07 16.07 18.80
N THR A 344 11.36 15.24 18.02
CA THR A 344 9.93 15.40 17.72
C THR A 344 9.05 14.35 18.38
N SER A 345 9.54 13.68 19.44
CA SER A 345 8.83 12.55 20.09
C SER A 345 7.42 12.93 20.50
N GLY A 346 6.44 12.10 20.13
CA GLY A 346 5.01 12.31 20.39
C GLY A 346 4.36 13.46 19.63
N GLN A 347 5.10 14.26 18.85
CA GLN A 347 4.52 15.39 18.12
C GLN A 347 3.78 14.90 16.87
N VAL A 348 2.56 15.42 16.68
CA VAL A 348 1.69 15.14 15.52
C VAL A 348 1.05 16.43 15.02
N LEU A 349 0.66 16.46 13.76
CA LEU A 349 -0.21 17.52 13.24
C LEU A 349 -1.68 17.17 13.52
N ALA A 350 -2.43 18.15 14.03
CA ALA A 350 -3.84 18.02 14.34
C ALA A 350 -4.69 19.09 13.66
N TRP A 351 -5.92 18.73 13.32
CA TRP A 351 -6.98 19.63 12.90
C TRP A 351 -8.21 19.37 13.77
N LYS A 352 -8.71 20.41 14.45
CA LYS A 352 -9.82 20.29 15.40
C LYS A 352 -9.58 19.25 16.52
N GLY A 353 -8.32 19.12 16.95
CA GLY A 353 -7.94 18.20 18.02
C GLY A 353 -7.59 16.77 17.59
N GLU A 354 -7.90 16.38 16.35
CA GLU A 354 -7.63 15.03 15.84
C GLU A 354 -6.39 15.00 14.92
N PRO A 355 -5.58 13.93 14.92
CA PRO A 355 -4.50 13.75 13.95
C PRO A 355 -5.03 13.84 12.52
N ILE A 356 -4.34 14.62 11.67
CA ILE A 356 -4.72 14.80 10.27
C ILE A 356 -4.35 13.62 9.39
N GLN A 357 -4.96 13.57 8.20
CA GLN A 357 -4.46 12.76 7.09
C GLN A 357 -3.18 13.41 6.53
N ALA A 358 -2.03 12.97 7.04
CA ALA A 358 -0.72 13.59 6.80
C ALA A 358 -0.02 12.97 5.58
N TRP A 359 -0.64 13.04 4.38
CA TRP A 359 -0.05 12.49 3.15
C TRP A 359 1.22 13.25 2.73
N TYR A 360 2.17 12.52 2.18
CA TYR A 360 3.40 13.06 1.59
C TYR A 360 3.79 12.27 0.33
N HIS A 361 4.62 12.85 -0.48
CA HIS A 361 5.03 12.28 -1.76
C HIS A 361 6.40 12.83 -2.18
N ALA A 362 7.03 12.20 -3.17
CA ALA A 362 8.40 12.54 -3.56
C ALA A 362 8.54 13.97 -4.14
N SER A 363 7.67 14.39 -5.07
CA SER A 363 7.72 15.73 -5.69
C SER A 363 6.35 16.14 -6.23
N ASN A 364 5.89 17.36 -5.91
CA ASN A 364 4.63 17.90 -6.46
C ASN A 364 4.77 18.57 -7.83
N GLY A 365 6.01 18.78 -8.32
CA GLY A 365 6.25 19.45 -9.59
C GLY A 365 6.05 20.97 -9.57
N GLY A 366 6.03 21.60 -8.38
CA GLY A 366 5.85 23.04 -8.17
C GLY A 366 4.42 23.48 -7.88
N VAL A 367 3.48 22.53 -7.75
CA VAL A 367 2.08 22.78 -7.38
C VAL A 367 1.53 21.63 -6.54
N MET A 368 1.03 21.94 -5.35
CA MET A 368 0.33 21.00 -4.47
C MET A 368 -1.07 20.71 -4.99
N ALA A 369 -1.57 19.50 -4.75
CA ALA A 369 -2.92 19.08 -5.06
C ALA A 369 -3.83 19.11 -3.82
N GLY A 370 -5.13 19.26 -4.03
CA GLY A 370 -6.14 18.88 -3.05
C GLY A 370 -6.26 17.36 -2.90
N GLY A 371 -6.77 16.88 -1.76
CA GLY A 371 -6.99 15.45 -1.56
C GLY A 371 -7.99 14.86 -2.57
N ASP A 372 -9.00 15.62 -2.90
CA ASP A 372 -10.03 15.30 -3.90
C ASP A 372 -9.52 15.26 -5.36
N GLU A 373 -8.28 15.72 -5.59
CA GLU A 373 -7.62 15.59 -6.89
C GLU A 373 -6.80 14.30 -7.04
N ALA A 374 -6.52 13.63 -5.93
CA ALA A 374 -5.81 12.36 -5.93
C ALA A 374 -6.75 11.17 -5.75
N TRP A 375 -7.74 11.30 -4.87
CA TRP A 375 -8.64 10.24 -4.47
C TRP A 375 -10.11 10.67 -4.50
N ALA A 376 -11.01 9.70 -4.59
CA ALA A 376 -12.44 9.97 -4.47
C ALA A 376 -12.80 10.23 -3.00
N MET A 377 -12.47 11.42 -2.49
CA MET A 377 -12.71 11.87 -1.11
C MET A 377 -13.23 13.30 -1.09
N ASP A 378 -13.71 13.76 0.06
CA ASP A 378 -14.11 15.12 0.24
C ASP A 378 -12.90 16.04 0.40
N SER A 379 -13.03 17.29 -0.03
CA SER A 379 -11.97 18.29 0.10
C SER A 379 -11.67 18.59 1.56
N LEU A 380 -10.40 18.65 1.92
CA LEU A 380 -9.94 18.96 3.26
C LEU A 380 -9.28 20.34 3.31
N PRO A 381 -9.59 21.19 4.30
CA PRO A 381 -9.16 22.59 4.32
C PRO A 381 -7.63 22.77 4.44
N TYR A 382 -6.91 21.79 4.99
CA TYR A 382 -5.46 21.84 5.19
C TYR A 382 -4.65 21.23 4.04
N VAL A 383 -5.29 20.65 3.00
CA VAL A 383 -4.64 20.12 1.78
C VAL A 383 -5.41 20.57 0.55
N GLN A 384 -5.11 21.80 0.12
CA GLN A 384 -5.72 22.43 -1.05
C GLN A 384 -4.70 22.63 -2.17
N ALA A 385 -5.17 22.76 -3.42
CA ALA A 385 -4.33 23.12 -4.54
C ALA A 385 -3.64 24.47 -4.32
N ARG A 386 -2.31 24.50 -4.40
CA ARG A 386 -1.50 25.69 -4.09
C ARG A 386 -0.16 25.66 -4.79
N ALA A 387 0.33 26.81 -5.24
CA ALA A 387 1.70 26.93 -5.79
C ALA A 387 2.72 26.60 -4.69
N ASP A 388 3.78 25.85 -5.04
CA ASP A 388 4.87 25.45 -4.15
C ASP A 388 6.20 26.03 -4.63
N GLY A 389 6.56 27.20 -4.08
CA GLY A 389 7.77 27.92 -4.50
C GLY A 389 7.94 29.26 -3.81
N SER A 390 8.89 30.05 -4.30
CA SER A 390 9.17 31.42 -3.87
C SER A 390 7.99 32.37 -4.15
N ALA A 391 8.03 33.57 -3.58
CA ALA A 391 7.02 34.59 -3.85
C ALA A 391 6.87 34.87 -5.36
N ALA A 392 7.99 34.91 -6.11
CA ALA A 392 7.95 35.10 -7.57
C ALA A 392 7.27 33.94 -8.29
N TRP A 393 7.48 32.70 -7.83
CA TRP A 393 6.79 31.52 -8.36
C TRP A 393 5.28 31.58 -8.09
N ILE A 394 4.90 31.89 -6.85
CA ILE A 394 3.51 31.99 -6.41
C ILE A 394 2.77 33.10 -7.19
N ASN A 395 3.37 34.30 -7.25
CA ASN A 395 2.76 35.45 -7.95
C ASN A 395 2.65 35.25 -9.47
N GLY A 396 3.49 34.39 -10.05
CA GLY A 396 3.47 34.05 -11.46
C GLY A 396 2.55 32.87 -11.81
N MET A 397 1.76 32.36 -10.85
CA MET A 397 0.86 31.22 -11.05
C MET A 397 -0.59 31.61 -10.72
N VAL A 398 -1.47 31.47 -11.68
CA VAL A 398 -2.92 31.68 -11.49
C VAL A 398 -3.59 30.31 -11.39
N LEU A 399 -4.19 30.02 -10.24
CA LEU A 399 -5.00 28.82 -10.03
C LEU A 399 -6.49 29.17 -10.21
N PRO A 400 -7.32 28.25 -10.72
CA PRO A 400 -7.04 26.85 -11.05
C PRO A 400 -6.40 26.65 -12.44
N LEU A 401 -5.54 25.61 -12.57
CA LEU A 401 -4.90 25.20 -13.83
C LEU A 401 -5.79 24.19 -14.59
N GLN A 402 -6.92 24.62 -15.11
CA GLN A 402 -7.95 23.71 -15.65
C GLN A 402 -7.81 23.39 -17.13
N ASP A 403 -6.95 24.11 -17.87
CA ASP A 403 -6.72 23.90 -19.29
C ASP A 403 -5.29 23.39 -19.58
N ALA A 404 -5.11 22.84 -20.78
CA ALA A 404 -3.83 22.25 -21.18
C ALA A 404 -2.73 23.30 -21.37
N SER A 405 -3.08 24.54 -21.76
CA SER A 405 -2.10 25.62 -21.98
C SER A 405 -1.51 26.08 -20.64
N SER A 406 -2.34 26.35 -19.64
CA SER A 406 -1.90 26.72 -18.28
C SER A 406 -0.99 25.66 -17.66
N VAL A 407 -1.31 24.37 -17.87
CA VAL A 407 -0.45 23.28 -17.42
C VAL A 407 0.85 23.22 -18.23
N SER A 408 0.82 23.45 -19.54
CA SER A 408 2.03 23.50 -20.37
C SER A 408 2.95 24.63 -19.94
N ASP A 409 2.41 25.81 -19.64
CA ASP A 409 3.16 26.97 -19.15
C ASP A 409 3.79 26.68 -17.78
N LEU A 410 3.08 26.01 -16.86
CA LEU A 410 3.64 25.52 -15.60
C LEU A 410 4.80 24.55 -15.85
N LEU A 411 4.62 23.59 -16.76
CA LEU A 411 5.61 22.55 -17.03
C LEU A 411 6.87 23.09 -17.75
N ALA A 412 6.76 24.17 -18.50
CA ALA A 412 7.87 24.87 -19.14
C ALA A 412 8.73 25.66 -18.14
N ARG A 413 8.22 25.95 -16.94
CA ARG A 413 8.89 26.73 -15.89
C ARG A 413 9.48 25.81 -14.83
N GLY A 414 10.52 26.28 -14.13
CA GLY A 414 11.14 25.58 -13.00
C GLY A 414 11.69 26.55 -11.96
N ASP A 415 12.17 27.68 -12.42
CA ASP A 415 12.85 28.66 -11.56
C ASP A 415 11.93 29.23 -10.50
N GLY A 416 12.34 29.11 -9.25
CA GLY A 416 11.58 29.58 -8.09
C GLY A 416 10.65 28.55 -7.45
N ALA A 417 10.35 27.41 -8.09
CA ALA A 417 9.66 26.31 -7.43
C ALA A 417 10.56 25.61 -6.40
N TYR A 418 9.97 25.00 -5.37
CA TYR A 418 10.73 24.20 -4.41
C TYR A 418 10.89 22.75 -4.90
N GLY A 419 12.07 22.17 -4.58
CA GLY A 419 12.37 20.78 -4.92
C GLY A 419 12.66 20.52 -6.41
N THR A 420 13.09 21.51 -7.18
CA THR A 420 13.41 21.40 -8.61
C THR A 420 14.55 20.42 -8.91
N ASN A 421 15.41 20.13 -7.94
CA ASN A 421 16.52 19.18 -8.07
C ASN A 421 16.06 17.70 -8.13
N HIS A 422 14.78 17.42 -7.89
CA HIS A 422 14.28 16.06 -7.96
C HIS A 422 14.26 15.57 -9.42
N PRO A 423 14.79 14.35 -9.75
CA PRO A 423 14.93 13.86 -11.13
C PRO A 423 13.60 13.75 -11.91
N ARG A 424 12.48 13.71 -11.19
CA ARG A 424 11.14 13.70 -11.77
C ARG A 424 10.34 14.97 -11.49
N PHE A 425 11.03 16.07 -11.17
CA PHE A 425 10.38 17.38 -11.11
C PHE A 425 9.73 17.73 -12.46
N ARG A 426 10.40 17.36 -13.57
CA ARG A 426 9.87 17.32 -14.94
C ARG A 426 10.17 15.96 -15.56
N TRP A 427 9.26 15.43 -16.35
CA TRP A 427 9.42 14.14 -16.98
C TRP A 427 8.66 14.05 -18.31
N SER A 428 9.09 13.14 -19.17
CA SER A 428 8.40 12.76 -20.40
C SER A 428 8.32 11.25 -20.51
N ARG A 429 7.17 10.74 -20.98
CA ARG A 429 6.92 9.30 -21.19
C ARG A 429 6.15 9.12 -22.49
N THR A 430 6.56 8.14 -23.29
CA THR A 430 5.84 7.76 -24.52
C THR A 430 5.15 6.43 -24.32
N TYR A 431 3.91 6.34 -24.74
CA TYR A 431 3.11 5.13 -24.83
C TYR A 431 2.70 4.88 -26.26
N THR A 432 2.75 3.60 -26.68
CA THR A 432 2.09 3.13 -27.88
C THR A 432 0.68 2.62 -27.55
N SER A 433 -0.20 2.55 -28.56
CA SER A 433 -1.53 1.95 -28.44
C SER A 433 -1.46 0.53 -27.83
N ALA A 434 -0.49 -0.29 -28.28
CA ALA A 434 -0.28 -1.63 -27.73
C ALA A 434 0.05 -1.64 -26.23
N GLN A 435 0.86 -0.68 -25.76
CA GLN A 435 1.22 -0.56 -24.33
C GLN A 435 0.02 -0.12 -23.48
N VAL A 436 -0.80 0.80 -23.98
CA VAL A 436 -2.04 1.21 -23.30
C VAL A 436 -3.03 0.03 -23.27
N ALA A 437 -3.23 -0.66 -24.39
CA ALA A 437 -4.09 -1.85 -24.45
C ALA A 437 -3.63 -2.95 -23.49
N GLN A 438 -2.33 -3.18 -23.37
CA GLN A 438 -1.77 -4.14 -22.39
C GLN A 438 -2.09 -3.71 -20.95
N ALA A 439 -1.94 -2.43 -20.64
CA ALA A 439 -2.25 -1.89 -19.31
C ALA A 439 -3.73 -2.04 -18.96
N LEU A 440 -4.63 -1.74 -19.90
CA LEU A 440 -6.08 -1.92 -19.72
C LEU A 440 -6.46 -3.39 -19.51
N ARG A 441 -5.92 -4.30 -20.32
CA ARG A 441 -6.14 -5.75 -20.13
C ARG A 441 -5.65 -6.25 -18.78
N ALA A 442 -4.45 -5.81 -18.37
CA ALA A 442 -3.90 -6.17 -17.06
C ALA A 442 -4.75 -5.65 -15.89
N ALA A 443 -5.47 -4.55 -16.10
CA ALA A 443 -6.42 -3.99 -15.13
C ALA A 443 -7.85 -4.58 -15.27
N GLY A 444 -8.10 -5.49 -16.22
CA GLY A 444 -9.43 -6.08 -16.46
C GLY A 444 -10.46 -5.11 -17.02
N LEU A 445 -10.03 -3.98 -17.61
CA LEU A 445 -10.93 -2.89 -18.03
C LEU A 445 -11.41 -3.02 -19.48
N SER A 446 -10.53 -3.41 -20.40
CA SER A 446 -10.88 -3.57 -21.83
C SER A 446 -9.88 -4.47 -22.55
N ALA A 447 -10.34 -5.16 -23.60
CA ALA A 447 -9.51 -5.89 -24.56
C ALA A 447 -9.31 -5.12 -25.88
N GLY A 448 -9.93 -3.92 -26.03
CA GLY A 448 -9.90 -3.11 -27.25
C GLY A 448 -8.53 -2.51 -27.56
N VAL A 449 -8.42 -1.91 -28.74
CA VAL A 449 -7.23 -1.19 -29.22
C VAL A 449 -7.47 0.32 -29.07
N PRO A 450 -6.69 1.04 -28.22
CA PRO A 450 -6.82 2.47 -28.06
C PRO A 450 -6.53 3.24 -29.34
N SER A 451 -7.40 4.20 -29.68
CA SER A 451 -7.31 5.08 -30.86
C SER A 451 -7.03 6.54 -30.49
N ALA A 452 -7.53 7.00 -29.33
CA ALA A 452 -7.24 8.34 -28.82
C ALA A 452 -7.22 8.37 -27.29
N LEU A 453 -6.49 9.35 -26.74
CA LEU A 453 -6.45 9.67 -25.32
C LEU A 453 -6.87 11.13 -25.12
N ARG A 454 -7.92 11.37 -24.32
CA ARG A 454 -8.46 12.71 -24.09
C ARG A 454 -8.55 13.02 -22.58
N VAL A 455 -7.95 14.12 -22.18
CA VAL A 455 -8.15 14.66 -20.83
C VAL A 455 -9.52 15.35 -20.79
N GLN A 456 -10.45 14.77 -20.04
CA GLN A 456 -11.82 15.30 -19.92
C GLN A 456 -11.93 16.31 -18.78
N LYS A 457 -11.18 16.12 -17.69
CA LYS A 457 -11.26 16.96 -16.51
C LYS A 457 -9.92 17.11 -15.82
N ARG A 458 -9.65 18.33 -15.33
CA ARG A 458 -8.51 18.64 -14.46
C ARG A 458 -8.98 19.23 -13.14
N GLY A 459 -8.20 19.01 -12.11
CA GLY A 459 -8.33 19.67 -10.82
C GLY A 459 -7.68 21.06 -10.81
N ALA A 460 -7.81 21.75 -9.72
CA ALA A 460 -7.26 23.09 -9.55
C ALA A 460 -5.73 23.13 -9.68
N SER A 461 -5.04 22.05 -9.31
CA SER A 461 -3.58 21.91 -9.47
C SER A 461 -3.14 21.57 -10.91
N GLY A 462 -4.05 21.43 -11.85
CA GLY A 462 -3.78 20.99 -13.23
C GLY A 462 -3.67 19.47 -13.40
N ARG A 463 -3.80 18.69 -12.32
CA ARG A 463 -3.78 17.23 -12.40
C ARG A 463 -4.99 16.70 -13.12
N VAL A 464 -4.77 15.68 -13.95
CA VAL A 464 -5.82 14.99 -14.68
C VAL A 464 -6.66 14.19 -13.68
N LEU A 465 -7.96 14.48 -13.64
CA LEU A 465 -8.96 13.77 -12.83
C LEU A 465 -9.66 12.69 -13.64
N ASP A 466 -10.00 13.00 -14.92
CA ASP A 466 -10.67 12.07 -15.82
C ASP A 466 -9.88 11.99 -17.14
N LEU A 467 -9.45 10.79 -17.48
CA LEU A 467 -8.75 10.46 -18.72
C LEU A 467 -9.60 9.46 -19.50
N ASP A 468 -10.11 9.91 -20.63
CA ASP A 468 -10.88 9.08 -21.55
C ASP A 468 -9.95 8.41 -22.57
N ILE A 469 -10.15 7.11 -22.78
CA ILE A 469 -9.41 6.27 -23.72
C ILE A 469 -10.41 5.75 -24.76
N GLU A 470 -10.44 6.39 -25.92
CA GLU A 470 -11.27 5.96 -27.05
C GLU A 470 -10.67 4.70 -27.68
N MET A 471 -11.53 3.80 -28.13
CA MET A 471 -11.12 2.57 -28.79
C MET A 471 -11.39 2.67 -30.30
N THR A 472 -10.75 1.80 -31.08
CA THR A 472 -11.12 1.58 -32.49
C THR A 472 -12.55 1.02 -32.58
N ALA A 473 -13.17 1.10 -33.74
CA ALA A 473 -14.60 1.06 -34.08
C ALA A 473 -15.53 0.10 -33.31
N ASP A 474 -15.02 -0.95 -32.65
CA ASP A 474 -15.85 -1.95 -31.96
C ASP A 474 -15.63 -1.99 -30.45
N GLY A 475 -14.91 -1.01 -29.90
CA GLY A 475 -14.54 -0.98 -28.48
C GLY A 475 -15.28 0.09 -27.68
N GLU A 476 -15.80 -0.28 -26.51
CA GLU A 476 -16.33 0.68 -25.55
C GLU A 476 -15.19 1.55 -24.97
N ALA A 477 -15.40 2.88 -24.93
CA ALA A 477 -14.44 3.80 -24.35
C ALA A 477 -14.20 3.52 -22.85
N VAL A 478 -12.97 3.70 -22.38
CA VAL A 478 -12.60 3.48 -20.98
C VAL A 478 -12.26 4.81 -20.31
N MET A 479 -13.00 5.16 -19.27
CA MET A 479 -12.71 6.30 -18.42
C MET A 479 -11.86 5.89 -17.23
N LEU A 480 -10.61 6.38 -17.17
CA LEU A 480 -9.74 6.26 -15.99
C LEU A 480 -9.87 7.51 -15.12
N ARG A 481 -10.01 7.33 -13.83
CA ARG A 481 -10.24 8.43 -12.87
C ARG A 481 -9.22 8.44 -11.74
N LEU A 482 -8.80 9.66 -11.33
CA LEU A 482 -7.97 9.93 -10.17
C LEU A 482 -6.74 8.99 -10.08
N ASP A 483 -6.54 8.36 -8.94
CA ASP A 483 -5.47 7.37 -8.68
C ASP A 483 -5.52 6.15 -9.62
N GLY A 484 -6.69 5.80 -10.14
CA GLY A 484 -6.87 4.77 -11.16
C GLY A 484 -6.07 5.02 -12.45
N ILE A 485 -5.81 6.29 -12.80
CA ILE A 485 -4.97 6.66 -13.96
C ILE A 485 -3.55 6.11 -13.78
N ARG A 486 -2.91 6.39 -12.64
CA ARG A 486 -1.55 5.93 -12.35
C ARG A 486 -1.50 4.43 -12.07
N ARG A 487 -2.52 3.88 -11.43
CA ARG A 487 -2.61 2.45 -11.16
C ARG A 487 -2.65 1.64 -12.45
N THR A 488 -3.42 2.09 -13.44
CA THR A 488 -3.53 1.44 -14.75
C THR A 488 -2.31 1.73 -15.60
N LEU A 489 -1.95 3.02 -15.77
CA LEU A 489 -0.78 3.44 -16.56
C LEU A 489 0.46 3.57 -15.67
N ARG A 490 0.95 2.46 -15.13
CA ARG A 490 1.98 2.37 -14.06
C ARG A 490 3.31 3.08 -14.34
N ARG A 491 3.61 3.44 -15.59
CA ARG A 491 4.82 4.20 -15.94
C ARG A 491 4.69 5.71 -15.75
N LEU A 492 3.49 6.23 -15.48
CA LEU A 492 3.26 7.65 -15.22
C LEU A 492 3.71 8.01 -13.80
N PRO A 493 4.67 8.95 -13.64
CA PRO A 493 5.11 9.37 -12.31
C PRO A 493 4.04 10.10 -11.50
N SER A 494 3.19 10.90 -12.16
CA SER A 494 2.12 11.68 -11.55
C SER A 494 0.94 11.83 -12.52
N THR A 495 -0.16 12.44 -12.05
CA THR A 495 -1.31 12.85 -12.89
C THR A 495 -1.19 14.30 -13.38
N LEU A 496 -0.12 15.01 -13.07
CA LEU A 496 0.18 16.35 -13.59
C LEU A 496 0.90 16.23 -14.93
N PHE A 497 0.15 16.21 -16.04
CA PHE A 497 0.70 16.08 -17.39
C PHE A 497 -0.18 16.69 -18.46
N VAL A 498 0.42 16.94 -19.62
CA VAL A 498 -0.25 17.15 -20.90
C VAL A 498 0.06 16.00 -21.86
N ILE A 499 -0.83 15.74 -22.81
CA ILE A 499 -0.69 14.67 -23.81
C ILE A 499 -0.48 15.32 -25.18
N GLU A 500 0.57 14.86 -25.87
CA GLU A 500 0.88 15.18 -27.25
C GLU A 500 0.68 13.94 -28.12
N THR A 501 -0.14 14.03 -29.16
CA THR A 501 -0.33 12.95 -30.13
C THR A 501 0.82 12.98 -31.14
N LEU A 502 1.63 11.91 -31.18
CA LEU A 502 2.78 11.78 -32.08
C LEU A 502 2.44 11.06 -33.40
N GLY A 503 1.26 10.47 -33.47
CA GLY A 503 0.77 9.67 -34.60
C GLY A 503 -0.49 8.90 -34.19
N PRO A 504 -1.04 8.08 -35.09
CA PRO A 504 -2.32 7.41 -34.84
C PRO A 504 -2.29 6.39 -33.70
N ASP A 505 -1.09 5.92 -33.32
CA ASP A 505 -0.90 4.84 -32.35
C ASP A 505 0.09 5.20 -31.22
N ARG A 506 0.45 6.50 -31.07
CA ARG A 506 1.51 6.92 -30.16
C ARG A 506 1.24 8.28 -29.52
N TRP A 507 1.42 8.33 -28.19
CA TRP A 507 1.24 9.54 -27.39
C TRP A 507 2.44 9.80 -26.49
N ARG A 508 2.80 11.08 -26.37
CA ARG A 508 3.79 11.57 -25.43
C ARG A 508 3.09 12.27 -24.27
N PHE A 509 3.42 11.88 -23.08
CA PHE A 509 3.02 12.51 -21.83
C PHE A 509 4.17 13.35 -21.32
N ASN A 510 4.00 14.66 -21.27
CA ASN A 510 4.95 15.59 -20.66
C ASN A 510 4.36 16.05 -19.34
N GLY A 511 5.09 15.87 -18.24
CA GLY A 511 4.53 16.08 -16.91
C GLY A 511 5.51 16.54 -15.85
N GLY A 512 4.98 16.76 -14.64
CA GLY A 512 5.75 17.22 -13.49
C GLY A 512 5.42 16.48 -12.22
N GLY A 513 6.42 16.28 -11.35
CA GLY A 513 6.29 15.67 -10.05
C GLY A 513 6.30 14.13 -10.06
N PHE A 514 6.33 13.56 -8.86
CA PHE A 514 6.31 12.12 -8.62
C PHE A 514 5.49 11.80 -7.35
N GLY A 515 4.40 11.10 -7.53
CA GLY A 515 3.43 10.76 -6.51
C GLY A 515 2.07 11.43 -6.72
N HIS A 516 1.23 11.42 -5.71
CA HIS A 516 -0.15 11.96 -5.76
C HIS A 516 -0.22 13.49 -5.70
N GLY A 517 0.79 14.16 -5.15
CA GLY A 517 0.87 15.62 -5.10
C GLY A 517 0.20 16.28 -3.91
N VAL A 518 -0.43 15.52 -3.01
CA VAL A 518 -1.18 16.02 -1.85
C VAL A 518 -0.28 16.09 -0.62
N GLY A 519 -0.36 17.18 0.16
CA GLY A 519 0.42 17.38 1.36
C GLY A 519 1.90 17.66 1.08
N LEU A 520 2.82 17.13 1.91
CA LEU A 520 4.24 17.47 1.84
C LEU A 520 4.94 16.88 0.61
N SER A 521 5.62 17.74 -0.16
CA SER A 521 6.63 17.34 -1.14
C SER A 521 7.96 17.08 -0.43
N GLN A 522 8.46 15.83 -0.45
CA GLN A 522 9.75 15.48 0.17
C GLN A 522 10.91 16.26 -0.46
N ALA A 523 10.93 16.40 -1.79
CA ALA A 523 11.91 17.22 -2.48
C ALA A 523 11.84 18.70 -2.09
N GLY A 524 10.61 19.22 -1.91
CA GLY A 524 10.41 20.60 -1.44
C GLY A 524 10.84 20.76 0.01
N ALA A 525 10.53 19.81 0.90
CA ALA A 525 10.95 19.84 2.30
C ALA A 525 12.48 19.81 2.45
N ILE A 526 13.18 19.00 1.65
CA ILE A 526 14.65 18.97 1.60
C ILE A 526 15.21 20.32 1.15
N ASP A 527 14.66 20.91 0.08
CA ASP A 527 15.08 22.24 -0.43
C ASP A 527 14.83 23.34 0.62
N LEU A 528 13.66 23.37 1.26
CA LEU A 528 13.32 24.34 2.31
C LEU A 528 14.22 24.19 3.55
N ALA A 529 14.50 22.97 3.99
CA ALA A 529 15.43 22.69 5.08
C ALA A 529 16.87 23.15 4.73
N ALA A 530 17.32 22.92 3.50
CA ALA A 530 18.62 23.41 3.01
C ALA A 530 18.69 24.95 2.96
N ARG A 531 17.54 25.64 2.83
CA ARG A 531 17.41 27.10 2.93
C ARG A 531 17.28 27.60 4.38
N GLY A 532 17.44 26.73 5.38
CA GLY A 532 17.40 27.09 6.81
C GLY A 532 15.99 27.21 7.41
N TRP A 533 14.95 26.63 6.77
CA TRP A 533 13.63 26.58 7.40
C TRP A 533 13.62 25.52 8.52
N SER A 534 12.93 25.85 9.63
CA SER A 534 12.65 24.87 10.67
C SER A 534 11.58 23.87 10.22
N PHE A 535 11.50 22.72 10.88
CA PHE A 535 10.49 21.70 10.56
C PHE A 535 9.06 22.20 10.77
N GLU A 536 8.83 23.03 11.78
CA GLU A 536 7.50 23.63 12.04
C GLU A 536 7.07 24.54 10.88
N ARG A 537 8.00 25.35 10.37
CA ARG A 537 7.76 26.20 9.22
C ARG A 537 7.50 25.39 7.96
N ILE A 538 8.21 24.29 7.74
CA ILE A 538 7.99 23.37 6.64
C ILE A 538 6.61 22.73 6.75
N LEU A 539 6.25 22.22 7.94
CA LEU A 539 4.94 21.62 8.18
C LEU A 539 3.79 22.62 7.97
N SER A 540 3.89 23.84 8.50
CA SER A 540 2.86 24.87 8.31
C SER A 540 2.73 25.34 6.86
N HIS A 541 3.82 25.26 6.07
CA HIS A 541 3.78 25.52 4.63
C HIS A 541 2.96 24.47 3.89
N TYR A 542 3.11 23.19 4.19
CA TYR A 542 2.41 22.10 3.49
C TYR A 542 1.02 21.80 4.06
N TYR A 543 0.77 22.13 5.34
CA TYR A 543 -0.51 21.89 6.03
C TYR A 543 -0.97 23.14 6.78
N PRO A 544 -1.40 24.20 6.05
CA PRO A 544 -1.81 25.45 6.67
C PRO A 544 -3.04 25.26 7.56
N GLY A 545 -3.06 25.97 8.68
CA GLY A 545 -4.17 25.95 9.64
C GLY A 545 -4.19 24.74 10.57
N THR A 546 -3.25 23.79 10.42
CA THR A 546 -3.08 22.70 11.39
C THR A 546 -2.26 23.17 12.60
N THR A 547 -2.38 22.47 13.71
CA THR A 547 -1.61 22.70 14.94
C THR A 547 -0.66 21.53 15.19
N LEU A 548 0.58 21.84 15.60
CA LEU A 548 1.50 20.85 16.14
C LEU A 548 1.11 20.60 17.61
N THR A 549 0.79 19.35 17.94
CA THR A 549 0.39 18.94 19.28
C THR A 549 1.16 17.67 19.69
N THR A 550 1.14 17.35 20.98
CA THR A 550 1.80 16.14 21.49
C THR A 550 0.75 15.14 21.94
N VAL A 551 0.79 13.93 21.38
CA VAL A 551 0.02 12.79 21.90
C VAL A 551 0.75 12.25 23.12
N GLN A 552 0.07 12.21 24.27
CA GLN A 552 0.63 11.60 25.46
C GLN A 552 0.53 10.07 25.34
N PRO A 553 1.58 9.32 25.76
CA PRO A 553 1.41 7.89 25.95
C PRO A 553 0.30 7.67 27.01
N PRO A 554 -0.44 6.55 26.94
CA PRO A 554 -1.46 6.25 27.94
C PRO A 554 -0.83 6.29 29.34
N SER A 555 -1.49 6.97 30.26
CA SER A 555 -1.09 6.95 31.66
C SER A 555 -1.13 5.50 32.13
N SER A 556 -0.10 5.06 32.86
CA SER A 556 0.04 3.69 33.40
C SER A 556 -1.06 3.29 34.42
N SER A 557 -2.13 4.10 34.53
CA SER A 557 -3.25 3.96 35.47
C SER A 557 -4.56 3.50 34.85
N ASP A 558 -4.61 3.10 33.56
CA ASP A 558 -5.85 2.60 32.96
C ASP A 558 -5.90 1.04 33.11
N PRO A 559 -6.68 0.49 34.08
CA PRO A 559 -6.71 -0.94 34.36
C PRO A 559 -7.44 -1.79 33.32
N ALA A 560 -7.99 -1.18 32.26
CA ALA A 560 -8.75 -1.88 31.23
C ALA A 560 -7.86 -2.53 30.13
N GLN A 561 -6.54 -2.46 30.22
CA GLN A 561 -5.60 -2.95 29.19
C GLN A 561 -4.43 -3.77 29.75
N ALA A 562 -4.67 -4.54 30.78
CA ALA A 562 -3.76 -5.63 31.15
C ALA A 562 -3.93 -6.81 30.16
N PRO A 563 -2.83 -7.51 29.77
CA PRO A 563 -2.78 -8.48 28.70
C PRO A 563 -3.69 -9.68 28.88
#